data_2bf187bf3349f32d31442d73bae39421
#
_entry.id   2bf187bf3349f32d31442d73bae39421
#
_cell.length_a   1.000
_cell.length_b   1.000
_cell.length_c   1.000
_cell.angle_alpha   90.00
_cell.angle_beta   90.00
_cell.angle_gamma   90.00
#
_symmetry.space_group_name_H-M   'P 1'
#
loop_
_entity.id
_entity.type
_entity.pdbx_description
1 polymer ?
#
loop_
_entity_poly.entity_id
_entity_poly.type
_entity_poly.pdbx_seq_one_letter_code
_entity_poly.pdbx_strand_id
1 'polypeptide(L)'
;ACNEQGAALFGFLGINAEQRARLSAPELKAACRDQLVRLFGEQAAEPIEDSFYDWAADPYTATEQDRVSSGEHGSLGAGFAFAAPWRDRVRMICSEAAAEQGGYMEGALAAVERVLAEQV
;
A
#
# COMPACT_ATOMS: atom_id res chain seq x y z
N ALA A 1 6.88 11.15 10.80
CA ALA A 1 6.11 12.37 11.15
C ALA A 1 6.54 12.84 12.54
N CYS A 2 6.63 14.12 12.77
CA CYS A 2 6.96 14.72 14.07
C CYS A 2 6.18 16.01 14.28
N ASN A 3 5.89 16.31 15.54
CA ASN A 3 5.35 17.59 16.00
C ASN A 3 5.97 17.94 17.37
N GLU A 4 5.52 19.02 18.01
CA GLU A 4 6.00 19.43 19.34
C GLU A 4 5.71 18.41 20.47
N GLN A 5 4.79 17.48 20.25
CA GLN A 5 4.35 16.49 21.23
C GLN A 5 5.06 15.14 21.06
N GLY A 6 5.65 14.88 19.89
CA GLY A 6 6.34 13.63 19.64
C GLY A 6 6.71 13.38 18.18
N ALA A 7 7.35 12.25 17.95
CA ALA A 7 7.72 11.74 16.63
C ALA A 7 7.14 10.33 16.43
N ALA A 8 6.76 10.02 15.21
CA ALA A 8 6.33 8.69 14.81
C ALA A 8 7.13 8.21 13.60
N LEU A 9 7.53 6.95 13.64
CA LEU A 9 8.10 6.23 12.51
C LEU A 9 7.02 5.32 11.93
N PHE A 10 6.96 5.27 10.61
CA PHE A 10 6.07 4.40 9.86
C PHE A 10 6.88 3.62 8.83
N GLY A 11 6.54 2.37 8.61
CA GLY A 11 7.22 1.53 7.63
C GLY A 11 6.33 0.42 7.10
N PHE A 12 6.65 -0.05 5.90
CA PHE A 12 6.08 -1.26 5.33
C PHE A 12 7.05 -2.43 5.50
N LEU A 13 6.51 -3.62 5.79
CA LEU A 13 7.29 -4.84 5.78
C LEU A 13 7.52 -5.30 4.33
N GLY A 14 8.79 -5.37 3.93
CA GLY A 14 9.21 -5.81 2.58
C GLY A 14 9.14 -7.33 2.35
N ILE A 15 8.61 -8.10 3.30
CA ILE A 15 8.40 -9.55 3.16
C ILE A 15 6.97 -9.85 2.74
N ASN A 16 6.77 -10.87 1.91
CA ASN A 16 5.44 -11.25 1.45
C ASN A 16 4.57 -11.87 2.56
N ALA A 17 3.26 -12.01 2.30
CA ALA A 17 2.30 -12.52 3.27
C ALA A 17 2.62 -13.94 3.76
N GLU A 18 3.09 -14.83 2.87
CA GLU A 18 3.46 -16.19 3.22
C GLU A 18 4.64 -16.24 4.20
N GLN A 19 5.65 -15.38 3.99
CA GLN A 19 6.79 -15.26 4.89
C GLN A 19 6.37 -14.70 6.25
N ARG A 20 5.51 -13.66 6.27
CA ARG A 20 4.96 -13.09 7.50
C ARG A 20 4.15 -14.10 8.30
N ALA A 21 3.35 -14.92 7.65
CA ALA A 21 2.51 -15.94 8.29
C ALA A 21 3.31 -17.02 9.07
N ARG A 22 4.63 -17.11 8.84
CA ARG A 22 5.52 -18.03 9.58
C ARG A 22 6.00 -17.47 10.91
N LEU A 23 5.75 -16.18 11.17
CA LEU A 23 6.17 -15.46 12.35
C LEU A 23 4.95 -14.96 13.12
N SER A 24 5.03 -14.94 14.42
CA SER A 24 4.02 -14.31 15.26
C SER A 24 4.15 -12.77 15.19
N ALA A 25 3.07 -12.06 15.51
CA ALA A 25 3.10 -10.60 15.58
C ALA A 25 4.17 -10.05 16.57
N PRO A 26 4.38 -10.65 17.75
CA PRO A 26 5.49 -10.25 18.63
C PRO A 26 6.88 -10.41 17.99
N GLU A 27 7.13 -11.52 17.25
CA GLU A 27 8.42 -11.73 16.56
C GLU A 27 8.63 -10.71 15.45
N LEU A 28 7.60 -10.41 14.68
CA LEU A 28 7.66 -9.36 13.64
C LEU A 28 7.93 -7.98 14.25
N LYS A 29 7.24 -7.62 15.35
CA LYS A 29 7.47 -6.37 16.06
C LYS A 29 8.88 -6.27 16.61
N ALA A 30 9.42 -7.35 17.20
CA ALA A 30 10.78 -7.40 17.69
C ALA A 30 11.80 -7.18 16.56
N ALA A 31 11.65 -7.88 15.43
CA ALA A 31 12.54 -7.72 14.28
C ALA A 31 12.49 -6.28 13.70
N CYS A 32 11.30 -5.67 13.64
CA CYS A 32 11.16 -4.27 13.24
C CYS A 32 11.88 -3.32 14.21
N ARG A 33 11.72 -3.54 15.50
CA ARG A 33 12.38 -2.73 16.55
C ARG A 33 13.89 -2.82 16.45
N ASP A 34 14.44 -4.02 16.30
CA ASP A 34 15.87 -4.24 16.11
C ASP A 34 16.40 -3.50 14.86
N GLN A 35 15.60 -3.49 13.79
CA GLN A 35 15.96 -2.74 12.59
C GLN A 35 15.92 -1.22 12.84
N LEU A 36 14.93 -0.72 13.55
CA LEU A 36 14.82 0.69 13.89
C LEU A 36 15.98 1.15 14.80
N VAL A 37 16.37 0.32 15.74
CA VAL A 37 17.56 0.58 16.58
C VAL A 37 18.83 0.69 15.74
N ARG A 38 19.03 -0.23 14.78
CA ARG A 38 20.18 -0.15 13.86
C ARG A 38 20.21 1.12 13.01
N LEU A 39 19.03 1.63 12.63
CA LEU A 39 18.91 2.80 11.73
C LEU A 39 18.92 4.12 12.50
N PHE A 40 18.32 4.17 13.67
CA PHE A 40 18.03 5.41 14.40
C PHE A 40 18.65 5.47 15.79
N GLY A 41 19.32 4.39 16.24
CA GLY A 41 19.99 4.33 17.55
C GLY A 41 19.10 3.77 18.66
N GLU A 42 19.70 3.60 19.85
CA GLU A 42 19.10 2.95 21.02
C GLU A 42 17.79 3.59 21.50
N GLN A 43 17.57 4.84 21.24
CA GLN A 43 16.32 5.53 21.57
C GLN A 43 15.10 4.96 20.83
N ALA A 44 15.29 4.22 19.75
CA ALA A 44 14.21 3.52 19.03
C ALA A 44 13.83 2.18 19.67
N ALA A 45 14.56 1.73 20.71
CA ALA A 45 14.28 0.47 21.39
C ALA A 45 13.00 0.52 22.24
N GLU A 46 12.66 1.69 22.76
CA GLU A 46 11.55 1.88 23.69
C GLU A 46 10.51 2.88 23.14
N PRO A 47 9.72 2.46 22.15
CA PRO A 47 8.63 3.30 21.67
C PRO A 47 7.56 3.47 22.76
N ILE A 48 6.92 4.63 22.81
CA ILE A 48 5.78 4.89 23.70
C ILE A 48 4.62 3.98 23.34
N GLU A 49 4.43 3.76 22.03
CA GLU A 49 3.41 2.86 21.48
C GLU A 49 3.93 2.24 20.19
N ASP A 50 3.60 0.98 19.94
CA ASP A 50 3.81 0.33 18.66
C ASP A 50 2.52 -0.32 18.14
N SER A 51 2.24 -0.16 16.86
CA SER A 51 1.11 -0.77 16.18
C SER A 51 1.58 -1.55 14.96
N PHE A 52 1.01 -2.73 14.76
CA PHE A 52 1.24 -3.56 13.59
C PHE A 52 -0.08 -4.07 13.06
N TYR A 53 -0.27 -3.94 11.76
CA TYR A 53 -1.45 -4.47 11.08
C TYR A 53 -1.03 -5.24 9.82
N ASP A 54 -1.50 -6.47 9.69
CA ASP A 54 -1.27 -7.30 8.49
C ASP A 54 -2.55 -7.35 7.64
N TRP A 55 -2.57 -6.56 6.59
CA TRP A 55 -3.69 -6.50 5.65
C TRP A 55 -3.96 -7.83 4.95
N ALA A 56 -2.96 -8.67 4.75
CA ALA A 56 -3.14 -10.00 4.16
C ALA A 56 -3.90 -10.98 5.10
N ALA A 57 -3.97 -10.68 6.39
CA ALA A 57 -4.75 -11.44 7.35
C ALA A 57 -6.18 -10.90 7.52
N ASP A 58 -6.50 -9.73 6.96
CA ASP A 58 -7.82 -9.12 7.06
C ASP A 58 -8.78 -9.76 6.04
N PRO A 59 -9.88 -10.41 6.51
CA PRO A 59 -10.80 -11.15 5.64
C PRO A 59 -11.67 -10.24 4.76
N TYR A 60 -11.73 -8.94 5.06
CA TYR A 60 -12.52 -7.96 4.29
C TYR A 60 -11.66 -7.21 3.26
N THR A 61 -10.35 -7.31 3.36
CA THR A 61 -9.41 -6.56 2.51
C THR A 61 -8.67 -7.48 1.54
N ALA A 62 -8.23 -8.67 1.99
CA ALA A 62 -7.38 -9.56 1.21
C ALA A 62 -8.14 -10.80 0.72
N THR A 63 -7.84 -11.20 -0.51
CA THR A 63 -8.24 -12.47 -1.11
C THR A 63 -7.13 -13.53 -0.96
N GLU A 64 -7.40 -14.77 -1.35
CA GLU A 64 -6.39 -15.84 -1.38
C GLU A 64 -5.23 -15.49 -2.32
N GLN A 65 -5.53 -14.83 -3.47
CA GLN A 65 -4.50 -14.40 -4.42
C GLN A 65 -3.54 -13.36 -3.84
N ASP A 66 -4.02 -12.47 -2.98
CA ASP A 66 -3.19 -11.42 -2.37
C ASP A 66 -2.13 -12.00 -1.43
N ARG A 67 -2.37 -13.19 -0.87
CA ARG A 67 -1.42 -13.88 0.01
C ARG A 67 -0.20 -14.43 -0.71
N VAL A 68 -0.34 -14.77 -2.00
CA VAL A 68 0.73 -15.33 -2.84
C VAL A 68 1.33 -14.29 -3.79
N SER A 69 0.80 -13.06 -3.80
CA SER A 69 1.27 -12.00 -4.67
C SER A 69 2.67 -11.51 -4.30
N SER A 70 3.40 -11.02 -5.29
CA SER A 70 4.74 -10.44 -5.11
C SER A 70 4.74 -9.13 -4.31
N GLY A 71 3.57 -8.57 -3.99
CA GLY A 71 3.44 -7.26 -3.34
C GLY A 71 3.65 -6.08 -4.29
N GLU A 72 3.67 -6.32 -5.59
CA GLU A 72 3.70 -5.24 -6.58
C GLU A 72 2.34 -4.53 -6.65
N HIS A 73 2.38 -3.23 -6.90
CA HIS A 73 1.16 -2.45 -7.13
C HIS A 73 0.49 -2.89 -8.42
N GLY A 74 -0.79 -3.24 -8.33
CA GLY A 74 -1.58 -3.51 -9.52
C GLY A 74 -1.68 -2.29 -10.42
N SER A 75 -1.58 -2.49 -11.72
CA SER A 75 -1.78 -1.42 -12.71
C SER A 75 -2.66 -1.96 -13.83
N LEU A 76 -3.73 -1.22 -14.13
CA LEU A 76 -4.55 -1.48 -15.31
C LEU A 76 -3.92 -0.87 -16.58
N GLY A 77 -2.98 0.05 -16.40
CA GLY A 77 -2.33 0.81 -17.46
C GLY A 77 -3.24 1.88 -18.07
N ALA A 78 -2.63 2.88 -18.70
CA ALA A 78 -3.32 4.01 -19.30
C ALA A 78 -4.28 3.63 -20.46
N GLY A 79 -4.09 2.46 -21.05
CA GLY A 79 -4.90 1.94 -22.15
C GLY A 79 -6.06 1.06 -21.70
N PHE A 80 -6.31 0.92 -20.41
CA PHE A 80 -7.43 0.11 -19.94
C PHE A 80 -8.76 0.64 -20.45
N ALA A 81 -9.50 -0.24 -21.11
CA ALA A 81 -10.85 0.06 -21.60
C ALA A 81 -11.78 -1.13 -21.30
N PHE A 82 -12.98 -0.83 -20.87
CA PHE A 82 -14.01 -1.85 -20.72
C PHE A 82 -14.40 -2.45 -22.07
N ALA A 83 -14.75 -3.75 -22.08
CA ALA A 83 -15.37 -4.39 -23.22
C ALA A 83 -16.79 -3.83 -23.43
N ALA A 84 -17.33 -3.97 -24.66
CA ALA A 84 -18.74 -3.69 -24.91
C ALA A 84 -19.64 -4.56 -23.98
N PRO A 85 -20.76 -4.03 -23.44
CA PRO A 85 -21.37 -2.72 -23.73
C PRO A 85 -20.91 -1.55 -22.86
N TRP A 86 -19.88 -1.72 -22.05
CA TRP A 86 -19.47 -0.75 -21.04
C TRP A 86 -18.49 0.31 -21.56
N ARG A 87 -17.84 0.05 -22.70
CA ARG A 87 -16.72 0.85 -23.24
C ARG A 87 -16.95 2.36 -23.21
N ASP A 88 -18.15 2.81 -23.60
CA ASP A 88 -18.48 4.24 -23.72
C ASP A 88 -19.34 4.75 -22.55
N ARG A 89 -19.61 3.92 -21.56
CA ARG A 89 -20.49 4.23 -20.43
C ARG A 89 -19.78 4.28 -19.08
N VAL A 90 -18.64 3.61 -18.99
CA VAL A 90 -17.87 3.51 -17.74
C VAL A 90 -16.43 3.96 -17.99
N ARG A 91 -15.91 4.80 -17.12
CA ARG A 91 -14.52 5.25 -17.13
C ARG A 91 -13.90 4.92 -15.77
N MET A 92 -12.66 4.45 -15.79
CA MET A 92 -11.89 4.24 -14.57
C MET A 92 -11.16 5.53 -14.20
N ILE A 93 -11.39 5.97 -12.97
CA ILE A 93 -10.78 7.18 -12.38
C ILE A 93 -9.99 6.85 -11.11
N CYS A 94 -9.58 5.59 -10.96
CA CYS A 94 -8.72 5.16 -9.86
C CYS A 94 -7.25 5.27 -10.25
N SER A 95 -6.37 5.26 -9.26
CA SER A 95 -4.93 5.38 -9.44
C SER A 95 -4.35 4.30 -10.36
N GLU A 96 -4.88 3.08 -10.31
CA GLU A 96 -4.43 1.93 -11.11
C GLU A 96 -4.68 2.13 -12.62
N ALA A 97 -5.58 3.03 -13.00
CA ALA A 97 -5.85 3.40 -14.39
C ALA A 97 -5.00 4.58 -14.88
N ALA A 98 -4.13 5.13 -14.06
CA ALA A 98 -3.20 6.18 -14.46
C ALA A 98 -2.06 5.63 -15.32
N ALA A 99 -1.52 6.48 -16.21
CA ALA A 99 -0.35 6.14 -17.03
C ALA A 99 0.92 6.04 -16.18
N GLU A 100 1.03 6.91 -15.19
CA GLU A 100 2.13 7.02 -14.27
C GLU A 100 1.61 7.06 -12.83
N GLN A 101 2.43 6.68 -11.88
CA GLN A 101 2.12 6.69 -10.45
C GLN A 101 0.86 5.89 -10.06
N GLY A 102 0.61 4.76 -10.76
CA GLY A 102 -0.44 3.82 -10.39
C GLY A 102 -0.30 3.36 -8.93
N GLY A 103 -1.42 3.31 -8.20
CA GLY A 103 -1.44 2.98 -6.78
C GLY A 103 -1.14 4.15 -5.82
N TYR A 104 -0.82 5.35 -6.34
CA TYR A 104 -0.57 6.55 -5.54
C TYR A 104 -1.70 7.57 -5.70
N MET A 105 -1.83 8.48 -4.74
CA MET A 105 -2.85 9.54 -4.78
C MET A 105 -2.71 10.41 -6.04
N GLU A 106 -1.48 10.72 -6.44
CA GLU A 106 -1.18 11.51 -7.64
C GLU A 106 -1.70 10.81 -8.91
N GLY A 107 -1.56 9.48 -8.98
CA GLY A 107 -2.13 8.70 -10.08
C GLY A 107 -3.66 8.79 -10.13
N ALA A 108 -4.33 8.84 -8.99
CA ALA A 108 -5.78 9.01 -8.96
C ALA A 108 -6.21 10.39 -9.50
N LEU A 109 -5.49 11.45 -9.13
CA LEU A 109 -5.74 12.80 -9.67
C LEU A 109 -5.52 12.84 -11.18
N ALA A 110 -4.40 12.29 -11.68
CA ALA A 110 -4.11 12.22 -13.10
C ALA A 110 -5.16 11.42 -13.89
N ALA A 111 -5.69 10.34 -13.31
CA ALA A 111 -6.76 9.56 -13.95
C ALA A 111 -8.07 10.36 -14.08
N VAL A 112 -8.42 11.17 -13.07
CA VAL A 112 -9.59 12.07 -13.13
C VAL A 112 -9.40 13.14 -14.20
N GLU A 113 -8.24 13.84 -14.21
CA GLU A 113 -7.93 14.89 -15.19
C GLU A 113 -8.02 14.37 -16.62
N ARG A 114 -7.46 13.18 -16.87
CA ARG A 114 -7.56 12.52 -18.18
C ARG A 114 -9.00 12.32 -18.63
N VAL A 115 -9.83 11.74 -17.75
CA VAL A 115 -11.23 11.46 -18.11
C VAL A 115 -12.03 12.74 -18.34
N LEU A 116 -11.77 13.79 -17.56
CA LEU A 116 -12.42 15.10 -17.79
C LEU A 116 -12.01 15.72 -19.12
N ALA A 117 -10.74 15.62 -19.52
CA ALA A 117 -10.27 16.12 -20.80
C ALA A 117 -10.87 15.39 -22.01
N GLU A 118 -11.23 14.10 -21.86
CA GLU A 118 -11.88 13.30 -22.91
C GLU A 118 -13.37 13.68 -23.14
N GLN A 119 -13.97 14.46 -22.24
CA GLN A 119 -15.38 14.85 -22.29
C GLN A 119 -15.61 16.23 -22.92
N VAL A 120 -14.55 16.97 -23.24
CA VAL A 120 -14.58 18.27 -23.90
C VAL A 120 -14.30 18.13 -25.40
#